data_e60c5999c367542a4f9350afa33ca5a7
#
_entry.id   e60c5999c367542a4f9350afa33ca5a7
#
_cell.length_a   1.000
_cell.length_b   1.000
_cell.length_c   1.000
_cell.angle_alpha   90.00
_cell.angle_beta   90.00
_cell.angle_gamma   90.00
#
_symmetry.space_group_name_H-M   'P 1'
#
loop_
_entity.id
_entity.type
_entity.pdbx_description
1 polymer ?
#
loop_
_entity_poly.entity_id
_entity_poly.type
_entity_poly.pdbx_seq_one_letter_code
_entity_poly.pdbx_strand_id
1 'polypeptide(L)'
;MTGVEAAQDEVVRSAAARLETDREVQVKQSAVGLLRSDRVTVNQAAVGAVLARGDVSVSQAGGRAFLAAGDLRIHQGGGGMMVAGGGAEITQGGVGTLVSLGGVRVSRGFVAVALTPNLTVEEGGRVIAGIREVAIGAAVAGGVIGLIVAAAAARRAAGR
;
A
#
# COMPACT_ATOMS: atom_id res chain seq x y z
N MET A 1 30.56 -24.04 12.71
CA MET A 1 29.13 -24.05 12.34
C MET A 1 28.62 -22.64 12.50
N THR A 2 28.71 -21.87 11.45
CA THR A 2 28.25 -20.49 11.41
C THR A 2 26.80 -20.49 10.94
N GLY A 3 25.89 -20.22 11.84
CA GLY A 3 24.49 -19.98 11.52
C GLY A 3 24.38 -18.78 10.58
N VAL A 4 23.78 -18.99 9.44
CA VAL A 4 23.34 -17.92 8.57
C VAL A 4 22.15 -17.26 9.26
N GLU A 5 22.40 -16.18 10.01
CA GLU A 5 21.40 -15.25 10.46
C GLU A 5 20.80 -14.62 9.20
N ALA A 6 19.54 -14.95 8.94
CA ALA A 6 18.75 -14.24 7.94
C ALA A 6 18.63 -12.79 8.44
N ALA A 7 19.40 -11.90 7.85
CA ALA A 7 19.40 -10.49 8.21
C ALA A 7 18.04 -9.88 7.80
N GLN A 8 17.13 -9.81 8.76
CA GLN A 8 15.95 -8.97 8.72
C GLN A 8 16.39 -7.58 9.12
N ASP A 9 16.23 -6.60 8.26
CA ASP A 9 16.47 -5.21 8.64
C ASP A 9 15.30 -4.74 9.51
N GLU A 10 15.52 -4.72 10.82
CA GLU A 10 14.56 -4.23 11.79
C GLU A 10 14.84 -2.76 12.11
N VAL A 11 13.90 -1.88 11.79
CA VAL A 11 13.97 -0.45 12.14
C VAL A 11 13.09 -0.18 13.36
N VAL A 12 13.72 0.06 14.50
CA VAL A 12 13.04 0.30 15.77
C VAL A 12 13.36 1.70 16.30
N ARG A 13 12.31 2.45 16.65
CA ARG A 13 12.40 3.78 17.30
C ARG A 13 13.30 4.79 16.58
N SER A 14 13.26 4.78 15.27
CA SER A 14 14.05 5.66 14.43
C SER A 14 13.19 6.53 13.53
N ALA A 15 13.68 7.68 13.12
CA ALA A 15 13.12 8.46 12.05
C ALA A 15 14.05 8.39 10.83
N ALA A 16 13.57 7.85 9.73
CA ALA A 16 14.33 7.76 8.50
C ALA A 16 13.60 8.47 7.36
N ALA A 17 14.30 9.35 6.65
CA ALA A 17 13.72 10.01 5.48
C ALA A 17 13.51 9.02 4.32
N ARG A 18 14.43 8.08 4.17
CA ARG A 18 14.39 7.05 3.11
C ARG A 18 15.07 5.77 3.59
N LEU A 19 14.44 4.64 3.35
CA LEU A 19 14.97 3.31 3.60
C LEU A 19 14.80 2.47 2.34
N GLU A 20 15.88 1.95 1.81
CA GLU A 20 15.88 1.06 0.65
C GLU A 20 16.67 -0.20 0.97
N THR A 21 16.05 -1.36 0.78
CA THR A 21 16.68 -2.66 0.90
C THR A 21 16.00 -3.68 -0.01
N ASP A 22 16.74 -4.65 -0.47
CA ASP A 22 16.22 -5.76 -1.31
C ASP A 22 15.81 -6.98 -0.45
N ARG A 23 15.51 -6.77 0.83
CA ARG A 23 15.12 -7.80 1.79
C ARG A 23 13.79 -7.48 2.47
N GLU A 24 13.39 -8.32 3.40
CA GLU A 24 12.27 -8.05 4.28
C GLU A 24 12.62 -6.99 5.32
N VAL A 25 11.76 -5.97 5.45
CA VAL A 25 11.89 -4.91 6.45
C VAL A 25 10.75 -4.97 7.44
N GLN A 26 11.11 -4.94 8.73
CA GLN A 26 10.16 -4.71 9.82
C GLN A 26 10.34 -3.31 10.39
N VAL A 27 9.31 -2.49 10.30
CA VAL A 27 9.29 -1.14 10.88
C VAL A 27 8.44 -1.17 12.15
N LYS A 28 9.06 -0.88 13.30
CA LYS A 28 8.38 -0.84 14.60
C LYS A 28 8.58 0.50 15.28
N GLN A 29 7.50 1.12 15.73
CA GLN A 29 7.52 2.38 16.50
C GLN A 29 8.40 3.48 15.86
N SER A 30 8.28 3.65 14.55
CA SER A 30 9.18 4.51 13.78
C SER A 30 8.40 5.43 12.84
N ALA A 31 9.06 6.48 12.36
CA ALA A 31 8.54 7.31 11.29
C ALA A 31 9.47 7.20 10.07
N VAL A 32 8.93 6.77 8.93
CA VAL A 32 9.70 6.59 7.69
C VAL A 32 9.05 7.38 6.57
N GLY A 33 9.83 8.24 5.91
CA GLY A 33 9.32 9.04 4.78
C GLY A 33 9.04 8.18 3.55
N LEU A 34 10.03 7.43 3.10
CA LEU A 34 9.93 6.50 1.96
C LEU A 34 10.57 5.16 2.32
N LEU A 35 9.82 4.08 2.15
CA LEU A 35 10.29 2.72 2.34
C LEU A 35 10.21 1.95 1.03
N ARG A 36 11.32 1.34 0.63
CA ARG A 36 11.40 0.46 -0.54
C ARG A 36 12.04 -0.87 -0.15
N SER A 37 11.32 -1.98 -0.37
CA SER A 37 11.76 -3.31 0.04
C SER A 37 11.05 -4.39 -0.76
N ASP A 38 11.50 -5.63 -0.65
CA ASP A 38 10.79 -6.77 -1.23
C ASP A 38 9.53 -7.11 -0.43
N ARG A 39 9.63 -7.21 0.89
CA ARG A 39 8.50 -7.42 1.79
C ARG A 39 8.53 -6.43 2.94
N VAL A 40 7.37 -5.91 3.29
CA VAL A 40 7.27 -4.86 4.32
C VAL A 40 6.26 -5.25 5.38
N THR A 41 6.70 -5.20 6.63
CA THR A 41 5.84 -5.32 7.81
C THR A 41 5.95 -4.04 8.64
N VAL A 42 4.85 -3.32 8.78
CA VAL A 42 4.77 -2.06 9.55
C VAL A 42 3.94 -2.27 10.79
N ASN A 43 4.52 -2.00 11.96
CA ASN A 43 3.84 -2.10 13.25
C ASN A 43 3.98 -0.80 14.04
N GLN A 44 2.88 -0.20 14.44
CA GLN A 44 2.85 1.01 15.28
C GLN A 44 3.72 2.15 14.73
N ALA A 45 3.63 2.41 13.43
CA ALA A 45 4.50 3.38 12.78
C ALA A 45 3.73 4.32 11.85
N ALA A 46 4.35 5.45 11.52
CA ALA A 46 3.85 6.36 10.50
C ALA A 46 4.77 6.29 9.27
N VAL A 47 4.19 6.04 8.09
CA VAL A 47 4.96 5.92 6.86
C VAL A 47 4.44 6.88 5.81
N GLY A 48 5.32 7.63 5.17
CA GLY A 48 4.95 8.52 4.08
C GLY A 48 4.52 7.74 2.84
N ALA A 49 5.41 6.89 2.33
CA ALA A 49 5.14 6.01 1.21
C ALA A 49 5.88 4.67 1.37
N VAL A 50 5.21 3.59 0.97
CA VAL A 50 5.77 2.23 0.92
C VAL A 50 5.71 1.74 -0.52
N LEU A 51 6.83 1.22 -1.02
CA LEU A 51 6.92 0.52 -2.30
C LEU A 51 7.49 -0.88 -2.04
N ALA A 52 6.67 -1.89 -2.16
CA ALA A 52 7.10 -3.27 -2.01
C ALA A 52 6.96 -4.04 -3.34
N ARG A 53 7.94 -4.88 -3.63
CA ARG A 53 7.87 -5.81 -4.77
C ARG A 53 7.03 -7.04 -4.45
N GLY A 54 6.86 -7.38 -3.19
CA GLY A 54 6.01 -8.46 -2.69
C GLY A 54 4.88 -7.93 -1.82
N ASP A 55 4.66 -8.59 -0.70
CA ASP A 55 3.53 -8.33 0.19
C ASP A 55 3.81 -7.19 1.17
N VAL A 56 2.74 -6.48 1.55
CA VAL A 56 2.76 -5.45 2.59
C VAL A 56 1.77 -5.81 3.68
N SER A 57 2.25 -5.84 4.92
CA SER A 57 1.43 -6.00 6.11
C SER A 57 1.52 -4.78 7.01
N VAL A 58 0.39 -4.18 7.33
CA VAL A 58 0.30 -2.98 8.16
C VAL A 58 -0.56 -3.27 9.37
N SER A 59 0.00 -3.06 10.57
CA SER A 59 -0.70 -3.25 11.84
C SER A 59 -0.56 -2.02 12.72
N GLN A 60 -1.68 -1.44 13.15
CA GLN A 60 -1.73 -0.24 14.00
C GLN A 60 -0.89 0.92 13.45
N ALA A 61 -0.93 1.12 12.15
CA ALA A 61 -0.09 2.09 11.48
C ALA A 61 -0.86 2.85 10.40
N GLY A 62 -0.33 4.01 10.02
CA GLY A 62 -0.90 4.83 8.98
C GLY A 62 0.14 5.32 7.97
N GLY A 63 -0.31 5.59 6.75
CA GLY A 63 0.54 6.11 5.70
C GLY A 63 -0.22 6.88 4.65
N ARG A 64 0.50 7.59 3.78
CA ARG A 64 -0.12 8.31 2.67
C ARG A 64 -0.34 7.41 1.47
N ALA A 65 0.66 6.60 1.13
CA ALA A 65 0.62 5.72 -0.03
C ALA A 65 1.27 4.37 0.26
N PHE A 66 0.60 3.29 -0.13
CA PHE A 66 1.13 1.93 -0.08
C PHE A 66 1.00 1.30 -1.47
N LEU A 67 2.12 0.87 -2.03
CA LEU A 67 2.18 0.17 -3.30
C LEU A 67 2.84 -1.20 -3.08
N ALA A 68 2.07 -2.25 -3.28
CA ALA A 68 2.53 -3.64 -3.20
C ALA A 68 2.35 -4.30 -4.56
N ALA A 69 3.35 -5.00 -5.06
CA ALA A 69 3.18 -5.85 -6.23
C ALA A 69 2.47 -7.17 -5.90
N GLY A 70 2.56 -7.61 -4.64
CA GLY A 70 1.83 -8.74 -4.07
C GLY A 70 0.54 -8.33 -3.34
N ASP A 71 0.26 -9.00 -2.23
CA ASP A 71 -0.91 -8.77 -1.41
C ASP A 71 -0.71 -7.62 -0.41
N LEU A 72 -1.82 -6.95 -0.08
CA LEU A 72 -1.85 -5.88 0.92
C LEU A 72 -2.79 -6.26 2.06
N ARG A 73 -2.26 -6.36 3.30
CA ARG A 73 -3.05 -6.63 4.51
C ARG A 73 -2.97 -5.48 5.50
N ILE A 74 -4.12 -5.02 5.94
CA ILE A 74 -4.22 -3.90 6.90
C ILE A 74 -5.06 -4.32 8.10
N HIS A 75 -4.43 -4.26 9.28
CA HIS A 75 -5.09 -4.44 10.56
C HIS A 75 -4.97 -3.16 11.40
N GLN A 76 -6.09 -2.54 11.73
CA GLN A 76 -6.14 -1.33 12.56
C GLN A 76 -5.24 -0.20 12.02
N GLY A 77 -5.50 0.20 10.79
CA GLY A 77 -4.71 1.26 10.19
C GLY A 77 -5.40 1.89 8.99
N GLY A 78 -4.67 2.69 8.26
CA GLY A 78 -5.25 3.29 7.08
C GLY A 78 -4.26 4.07 6.23
N GLY A 79 -4.77 4.56 5.12
CA GLY A 79 -3.97 5.38 4.21
C GLY A 79 -4.78 6.11 3.16
N GLY A 80 -4.13 7.08 2.54
CA GLY A 80 -4.73 7.88 1.48
C GLY A 80 -4.95 7.05 0.20
N MET A 81 -3.89 6.47 -0.33
CA MET A 81 -3.90 5.68 -1.57
C MET A 81 -3.21 4.34 -1.37
N MET A 82 -3.84 3.29 -1.87
CA MET A 82 -3.32 1.93 -1.79
C MET A 82 -3.45 1.22 -3.11
N VAL A 83 -2.38 0.56 -3.53
CA VAL A 83 -2.34 -0.22 -4.77
C VAL A 83 -1.78 -1.60 -4.45
N ALA A 84 -2.51 -2.64 -4.81
CA ALA A 84 -2.09 -4.04 -4.70
C ALA A 84 -2.14 -4.72 -6.06
N GLY A 85 -1.04 -5.37 -6.44
CA GLY A 85 -1.01 -6.24 -7.62
C GLY A 85 -1.74 -7.56 -7.40
N GLY A 86 -1.80 -8.02 -6.15
CA GLY A 86 -2.60 -9.17 -5.69
C GLY A 86 -3.92 -8.74 -5.05
N GLY A 87 -4.31 -9.44 -4.00
CA GLY A 87 -5.50 -9.12 -3.20
C GLY A 87 -5.24 -8.04 -2.15
N ALA A 88 -6.31 -7.45 -1.64
CA ALA A 88 -6.24 -6.53 -0.51
C ALA A 88 -7.24 -6.93 0.58
N GLU A 89 -6.77 -6.95 1.83
CA GLU A 89 -7.58 -7.23 3.00
C GLU A 89 -7.49 -6.07 4.00
N ILE A 90 -8.63 -5.53 4.36
CA ILE A 90 -8.72 -4.42 5.30
C ILE A 90 -9.60 -4.84 6.47
N THR A 91 -8.99 -4.88 7.65
CA THR A 91 -9.69 -5.16 8.91
C THR A 91 -9.51 -4.00 9.87
N GLN A 92 -10.60 -3.34 10.24
CA GLN A 92 -10.60 -2.18 11.15
C GLN A 92 -9.71 -1.03 10.66
N GLY A 93 -10.00 -0.51 9.48
CA GLY A 93 -9.19 0.58 8.93
C GLY A 93 -9.94 1.50 7.99
N GLY A 94 -9.27 2.58 7.59
CA GLY A 94 -9.80 3.56 6.65
C GLY A 94 -8.86 3.76 5.46
N VAL A 95 -9.40 3.66 4.26
CA VAL A 95 -8.63 3.86 3.01
C VAL A 95 -9.37 4.84 2.12
N GLY A 96 -8.67 5.85 1.62
CA GLY A 96 -9.23 6.81 0.66
C GLY A 96 -9.46 6.14 -0.68
N THR A 97 -8.42 5.74 -1.36
CA THR A 97 -8.49 5.08 -2.67
C THR A 97 -7.76 3.75 -2.61
N LEU A 98 -8.43 2.69 -3.03
CA LEU A 98 -7.88 1.34 -3.11
C LEU A 98 -7.97 0.82 -4.54
N VAL A 99 -6.85 0.42 -5.10
CA VAL A 99 -6.75 -0.26 -6.39
C VAL A 99 -6.17 -1.64 -6.17
N SER A 100 -6.85 -2.69 -6.62
CA SER A 100 -6.36 -4.06 -6.53
C SER A 100 -6.65 -4.82 -7.81
N LEU A 101 -5.67 -5.55 -8.31
CA LEU A 101 -5.84 -6.42 -9.47
C LEU A 101 -6.45 -7.78 -9.08
N GLY A 102 -6.31 -8.18 -7.82
CA GLY A 102 -6.99 -9.32 -7.22
C GLY A 102 -8.33 -8.94 -6.58
N GLY A 103 -8.78 -9.74 -5.61
CA GLY A 103 -9.98 -9.45 -4.83
C GLY A 103 -9.71 -8.49 -3.66
N VAL A 104 -10.74 -7.76 -3.24
CA VAL A 104 -10.70 -6.92 -2.04
C VAL A 104 -11.69 -7.44 -1.02
N ARG A 105 -11.23 -7.60 0.22
CA ARG A 105 -12.07 -7.91 1.38
C ARG A 105 -12.00 -6.78 2.39
N VAL A 106 -13.14 -6.26 2.78
CA VAL A 106 -13.26 -5.18 3.77
C VAL A 106 -14.12 -5.66 4.92
N SER A 107 -13.54 -5.76 6.11
CA SER A 107 -14.24 -6.14 7.35
C SER A 107 -14.07 -5.04 8.38
N ARG A 108 -15.18 -4.51 8.90
CA ARG A 108 -15.19 -3.44 9.91
C ARG A 108 -14.32 -2.23 9.53
N GLY A 109 -14.22 -1.92 8.26
CA GLY A 109 -13.40 -0.85 7.72
C GLY A 109 -14.17 0.06 6.76
N PHE A 110 -13.50 1.11 6.32
CA PHE A 110 -14.02 2.10 5.39
C PHE A 110 -13.09 2.25 4.18
N VAL A 111 -13.68 2.22 2.99
CA VAL A 111 -12.98 2.54 1.74
C VAL A 111 -13.82 3.56 0.97
N ALA A 112 -13.23 4.70 0.62
CA ALA A 112 -13.96 5.70 -0.13
C ALA A 112 -14.16 5.27 -1.58
N VAL A 113 -13.08 4.87 -2.25
CA VAL A 113 -13.12 4.40 -3.65
C VAL A 113 -12.37 3.06 -3.75
N ALA A 114 -13.03 2.03 -4.29
CA ALA A 114 -12.42 0.73 -4.53
C ALA A 114 -12.48 0.35 -6.02
N LEU A 115 -11.32 0.15 -6.61
CA LEU A 115 -11.13 -0.33 -7.98
C LEU A 115 -10.60 -1.76 -7.93
N THR A 116 -11.49 -2.74 -8.09
CA THR A 116 -11.14 -4.16 -8.00
C THR A 116 -12.12 -5.01 -8.80
N PRO A 117 -11.68 -6.11 -9.41
CA PRO A 117 -12.59 -7.04 -10.11
C PRO A 117 -13.56 -7.75 -9.17
N ASN A 118 -13.14 -8.02 -7.93
CA ASN A 118 -13.95 -8.71 -6.93
C ASN A 118 -13.92 -7.96 -5.60
N LEU A 119 -15.05 -7.45 -5.16
CA LEU A 119 -15.22 -6.74 -3.89
C LEU A 119 -16.11 -7.53 -2.95
N THR A 120 -15.59 -7.91 -1.79
CA THR A 120 -16.34 -8.52 -0.70
C THR A 120 -16.34 -7.56 0.50
N VAL A 121 -17.53 -7.12 0.89
CA VAL A 121 -17.72 -6.28 2.07
C VAL A 121 -18.41 -7.12 3.13
N GLU A 122 -17.73 -7.34 4.25
CA GLU A 122 -18.26 -8.09 5.40
C GLU A 122 -18.90 -7.14 6.43
N GLU A 123 -19.44 -7.71 7.50
CA GLU A 123 -20.15 -6.94 8.52
C GLU A 123 -19.31 -5.77 9.07
N GLY A 124 -19.90 -4.59 9.08
CA GLY A 124 -19.26 -3.35 9.53
C GLY A 124 -18.31 -2.70 8.52
N GLY A 125 -18.11 -3.32 7.34
CA GLY A 125 -17.39 -2.68 6.24
C GLY A 125 -18.26 -1.68 5.48
N ARG A 126 -17.65 -0.60 4.98
CA ARG A 126 -18.33 0.39 4.13
C ARG A 126 -17.44 0.77 2.95
N VAL A 127 -18.04 0.78 1.77
CA VAL A 127 -17.40 1.26 0.54
C VAL A 127 -18.34 2.26 -0.10
N ILE A 128 -17.88 3.49 -0.37
CA ILE A 128 -18.73 4.56 -0.93
C ILE A 128 -18.89 4.36 -2.43
N ALA A 129 -17.79 4.12 -3.16
CA ALA A 129 -17.82 3.92 -4.61
C ALA A 129 -17.08 2.64 -4.99
N GLY A 130 -17.77 1.74 -5.65
CA GLY A 130 -17.24 0.49 -6.22
C GLY A 130 -17.21 0.52 -7.75
N ILE A 131 -16.77 -0.58 -8.37
CA ILE A 131 -16.56 -0.69 -9.84
C ILE A 131 -17.80 -0.33 -10.67
N ARG A 132 -19.00 -0.57 -10.19
CA ARG A 132 -20.22 -0.28 -10.95
C ARG A 132 -20.44 1.21 -11.20
N GLU A 133 -19.95 2.06 -10.31
CA GLU A 133 -20.07 3.52 -10.41
C GLU A 133 -18.82 4.14 -11.04
N VAL A 134 -17.71 3.42 -11.06
CA VAL A 134 -16.41 3.85 -11.58
C VAL A 134 -16.30 3.65 -13.10
N ALA A 135 -17.20 2.91 -13.75
CA ALA A 135 -17.20 2.82 -15.21
C ALA A 135 -17.29 4.22 -15.89
N ILE A 136 -17.92 5.17 -15.22
CA ILE A 136 -17.97 6.58 -15.65
C ILE A 136 -16.71 7.36 -15.21
N GLY A 137 -16.09 6.99 -14.08
CA GLY A 137 -14.87 7.61 -13.55
C GLY A 137 -13.56 7.00 -14.06
N ALA A 138 -13.59 5.83 -14.70
CA ALA A 138 -12.39 5.14 -15.22
C ALA A 138 -11.67 5.94 -16.31
N ALA A 139 -12.40 6.74 -17.08
CA ALA A 139 -11.82 7.71 -18.03
C ALA A 139 -11.00 8.80 -17.29
N VAL A 140 -11.40 9.18 -16.09
CA VAL A 140 -10.71 10.18 -15.25
C VAL A 140 -9.53 9.54 -14.52
N ALA A 141 -9.69 8.34 -13.95
CA ALA A 141 -8.62 7.63 -13.26
C ALA A 141 -7.54 7.12 -14.22
N GLY A 142 -7.90 6.65 -15.40
CA GLY A 142 -6.95 6.32 -16.48
C GLY A 142 -6.15 7.56 -16.94
N GLY A 143 -6.78 8.74 -16.97
CA GLY A 143 -6.12 10.02 -17.21
C GLY A 143 -5.09 10.37 -16.13
N VAL A 144 -5.39 10.18 -14.85
CA VAL A 144 -4.47 10.49 -13.74
C VAL A 144 -3.30 9.51 -13.67
N ILE A 145 -3.55 8.21 -13.82
CA ILE A 145 -2.49 7.19 -13.88
C ILE A 145 -1.62 7.38 -15.13
N GLY A 146 -2.25 7.66 -16.28
CA GLY A 146 -1.54 7.97 -17.51
C GLY A 146 -0.69 9.22 -17.40
N LEU A 147 -1.15 10.26 -16.70
CA LEU A 147 -0.40 11.49 -16.46
C LEU A 147 0.80 11.28 -15.56
N ILE A 148 0.67 10.45 -14.52
CA ILE A 148 1.78 10.09 -13.61
C ILE A 148 2.85 9.29 -14.37
N VAL A 149 2.43 8.32 -15.20
CA VAL A 149 3.36 7.52 -16.01
C VAL A 149 4.04 8.39 -17.09
N ALA A 150 3.30 9.27 -17.75
CA ALA A 150 3.85 10.20 -18.74
C ALA A 150 4.82 11.21 -18.11
N ALA A 151 4.52 11.75 -16.94
CA ALA A 151 5.42 12.64 -16.20
C ALA A 151 6.72 11.95 -15.76
N ALA A 152 6.63 10.68 -15.34
CA ALA A 152 7.79 9.87 -14.98
C ALA A 152 8.66 9.54 -16.21
N ALA A 153 8.04 9.29 -17.37
CA ALA A 153 8.74 9.04 -18.63
C ALA A 153 9.41 10.32 -19.18
N ALA A 154 8.74 11.47 -19.10
CA ALA A 154 9.29 12.76 -19.55
C ALA A 154 10.51 13.19 -18.72
N ARG A 155 10.52 12.93 -17.41
CA ARG A 155 11.69 13.20 -16.55
C ARG A 155 12.89 12.32 -16.88
N ARG A 156 12.68 11.08 -17.35
CA ARG A 156 13.75 10.20 -17.81
C ARG A 156 14.34 10.63 -19.16
N ALA A 157 13.53 11.24 -20.02
CA ALA A 157 13.97 11.74 -21.31
C ALA A 157 14.75 13.06 -21.21
N ALA A 158 14.43 13.92 -20.24
CA ALA A 158 15.09 15.21 -20.01
C ALA A 158 16.42 15.12 -19.23
N GLY A 159 16.77 13.95 -18.69
CA GLY A 159 18.00 13.70 -17.94
C GLY A 159 19.12 13.01 -18.74
N ARG A 160 19.04 13.02 -20.09
CA ARG A 160 20.12 12.54 -20.97
C ARG A 160 20.77 13.65 -21.76
#